data_43093b38518710a6a9ba395dc6468550
#
_entry.id   43093b38518710a6a9ba395dc6468550
#
_cell.length_a   1.000
_cell.length_b   1.000
_cell.length_c   1.000
_cell.angle_alpha   90.00
_cell.angle_beta   90.00
_cell.angle_gamma   90.00
#
_symmetry.space_group_name_H-M   'P 1'
#
loop_
_entity.id
_entity.type
_entity.pdbx_description
1 polymer ?
#
loop_
_entity_poly.entity_id
_entity_poly.type
_entity_poly.pdbx_seq_one_letter_code
_entity_poly.pdbx_strand_id
1 'polypeptide(L)'
;MWIYEKKLQYPVRIQNPDPALAAMIISQVGGPDGELGASMRYLHQRYSMPDGDVVGMLTDIGSEELGHLEMVSTIIHQLTRNIREDQILDTPFAPYFVDHTTGVYPTAAAGTPHDMMSVGIKGDPIADLNEDLAADAAITQV
;
A
#
# COMPACT_ATOMS: atom_id res chain seq x y z
N MET A 1 0.11 -21.58 -6.53
CA MET A 1 0.99 -21.72 -5.33
C MET A 1 1.66 -20.38 -5.11
N TRP A 2 1.61 -19.85 -3.90
CA TRP A 2 2.34 -18.64 -3.54
C TRP A 2 3.83 -18.95 -3.32
N ILE A 3 4.73 -18.18 -3.93
CA ILE A 3 6.16 -18.29 -3.76
C ILE A 3 6.68 -16.94 -3.28
N TYR A 4 7.39 -16.92 -2.14
CA TYR A 4 7.99 -15.74 -1.56
C TYR A 4 9.52 -15.88 -1.53
N GLU A 5 10.22 -14.94 -2.15
CA GLU A 5 11.66 -14.78 -2.01
C GLU A 5 11.96 -13.76 -0.91
N LYS A 6 12.89 -14.06 0.00
CA LYS A 6 13.27 -13.18 1.12
C LYS A 6 14.14 -12.01 0.65
N LYS A 7 13.65 -11.26 -0.32
CA LYS A 7 14.29 -10.04 -0.83
C LYS A 7 13.21 -9.12 -1.39
N LEU A 8 13.45 -7.82 -1.28
CA LEU A 8 12.60 -6.84 -1.93
C LEU A 8 12.76 -6.92 -3.46
N GLN A 9 11.72 -6.62 -4.20
CA GLN A 9 11.74 -6.52 -5.66
C GLN A 9 12.80 -5.51 -6.12
N TYR A 10 12.84 -4.36 -5.45
CA TYR A 10 13.90 -3.36 -5.60
C TYR A 10 14.52 -3.01 -4.24
N PRO A 11 15.82 -2.75 -4.16
CA PRO A 11 16.47 -2.46 -2.89
C PRO A 11 16.05 -1.08 -2.34
N VAL A 12 15.65 -1.05 -1.07
CA VAL A 12 15.37 0.19 -0.34
C VAL A 12 16.52 0.50 0.60
N ARG A 13 17.13 1.70 0.46
CA ARG A 13 18.28 2.14 1.26
C ARG A 13 18.13 3.61 1.63
N ILE A 14 17.50 3.88 2.75
CA ILE A 14 17.33 5.22 3.29
C ILE A 14 18.38 5.43 4.40
N GLN A 15 19.18 6.45 4.27
CA GLN A 15 20.27 6.74 5.23
C GLN A 15 19.76 7.50 6.44
N ASN A 16 18.96 8.53 6.21
CA ASN A 16 18.49 9.42 7.27
C ASN A 16 16.98 9.20 7.51
N PRO A 17 16.56 8.96 8.75
CA PRO A 17 15.17 8.93 9.11
C PRO A 17 14.48 10.27 8.83
N ASP A 18 13.23 10.22 8.39
CA ASP A 18 12.37 11.38 8.13
C ASP A 18 10.90 11.00 8.43
N PRO A 19 10.43 11.25 9.67
CA PRO A 19 9.05 10.93 10.04
C PRO A 19 8.00 11.74 9.29
N ALA A 20 8.33 12.95 8.83
CA ALA A 20 7.39 13.75 8.06
C ALA A 20 7.14 13.13 6.68
N LEU A 21 8.20 12.66 6.03
CA LEU A 21 8.08 11.92 4.77
C LEU A 21 7.37 10.58 4.97
N ALA A 22 7.63 9.87 6.08
CA ALA A 22 6.91 8.64 6.41
C ALA A 22 5.41 8.86 6.54
N ALA A 23 4.97 9.97 7.15
CA ALA A 23 3.56 10.32 7.27
C ALA A 23 2.89 10.60 5.91
N MET A 24 3.63 11.09 4.94
CA MET A 24 3.12 11.29 3.58
C MET A 24 2.95 9.95 2.83
N ILE A 25 3.88 9.03 3.03
CA ILE A 25 3.93 7.76 2.28
C ILE A 25 3.02 6.69 2.88
N ILE A 26 2.69 6.77 4.18
CA ILE A 26 2.01 5.68 4.88
C ILE A 26 0.65 5.31 4.28
N SER A 27 -0.03 6.24 3.64
CA SER A 27 -1.30 5.98 2.94
C SER A 27 -1.17 4.99 1.79
N GLN A 28 0.04 4.84 1.24
CA GLN A 28 0.32 3.88 0.18
C GLN A 28 0.48 2.44 0.68
N VAL A 29 0.58 2.21 1.98
CA VAL A 29 0.57 0.84 2.55
C VAL A 29 -0.81 0.21 2.40
N GLY A 30 -1.83 0.96 2.73
CA GLY A 30 -3.20 0.47 2.77
C GLY A 30 -4.22 1.59 2.49
N GLY A 31 -5.47 1.26 2.61
CA GLY A 31 -6.57 2.11 2.17
C GLY A 31 -7.00 1.78 0.74
N PRO A 32 -8.00 2.50 0.19
CA PRO A 32 -8.59 2.16 -1.10
C PRO A 32 -7.60 2.28 -2.27
N ASP A 33 -6.67 3.21 -2.18
CA ASP A 33 -5.70 3.53 -3.23
C ASP A 33 -4.26 3.16 -2.82
N GLY A 34 -4.08 2.37 -1.76
CA GLY A 34 -2.78 1.84 -1.35
C GLY A 34 -2.54 0.45 -1.93
N GLU A 35 -1.30 -0.03 -1.83
CA GLU A 35 -0.84 -1.30 -2.42
C GLU A 35 -1.68 -2.51 -1.98
N LEU A 36 -2.10 -2.54 -0.70
CA LEU A 36 -2.96 -3.61 -0.21
C LEU A 36 -4.35 -3.55 -0.86
N GLY A 37 -4.94 -2.37 -0.97
CA GLY A 37 -6.22 -2.16 -1.63
C GLY A 37 -6.14 -2.50 -3.12
N ALA A 38 -5.09 -2.09 -3.81
CA ALA A 38 -4.82 -2.39 -5.21
C ALA A 38 -4.71 -3.91 -5.45
N SER A 39 -3.89 -4.60 -4.66
CA SER A 39 -3.79 -6.06 -4.74
C SER A 39 -5.15 -6.74 -4.59
N MET A 40 -5.92 -6.39 -3.57
CA MET A 40 -7.25 -6.96 -3.31
C MET A 40 -8.23 -6.66 -4.45
N ARG A 41 -8.17 -5.47 -5.02
CA ARG A 41 -8.98 -5.04 -6.17
C ARG A 41 -8.73 -5.95 -7.37
N TYR A 42 -7.53 -5.98 -7.87
CA TYR A 42 -7.16 -6.76 -9.06
C TYR A 42 -7.41 -8.26 -8.89
N LEU A 43 -7.01 -8.84 -7.77
CA LEU A 43 -7.18 -10.27 -7.50
C LEU A 43 -8.64 -10.71 -7.36
N HIS A 44 -9.57 -9.80 -7.09
CA HIS A 44 -11.00 -10.11 -7.01
C HIS A 44 -11.76 -9.75 -8.29
N GLN A 45 -11.43 -8.64 -8.93
CA GLN A 45 -12.04 -8.24 -10.20
C GLN A 45 -11.79 -9.26 -11.31
N ARG A 46 -10.64 -9.94 -11.30
CA ARG A 46 -10.30 -10.98 -12.30
C ARG A 46 -11.37 -12.05 -12.46
N TYR A 47 -12.15 -12.36 -11.43
CA TYR A 47 -13.17 -13.41 -11.48
C TYR A 47 -14.42 -13.00 -12.28
N SER A 48 -14.61 -11.73 -12.55
CA SER A 48 -15.70 -11.21 -13.38
C SER A 48 -15.29 -10.85 -14.81
N MET A 49 -14.00 -10.98 -15.13
CA MET A 49 -13.50 -10.68 -16.48
C MET A 49 -13.86 -11.79 -17.48
N PRO A 50 -14.39 -11.42 -18.66
CA PRO A 50 -14.79 -12.42 -19.66
C PRO A 50 -13.61 -12.96 -20.48
N ASP A 51 -12.46 -12.28 -20.48
CA ASP A 51 -11.29 -12.59 -21.29
C ASP A 51 -10.15 -13.16 -20.44
N GLY A 52 -9.60 -14.30 -20.86
CA GLY A 52 -8.55 -15.00 -20.14
C GLY A 52 -7.21 -14.23 -20.06
N ASP A 53 -6.89 -13.43 -21.06
CA ASP A 53 -5.67 -12.62 -21.05
C ASP A 53 -5.80 -11.50 -20.03
N VAL A 54 -6.97 -10.88 -19.91
CA VAL A 54 -7.26 -9.88 -18.88
C VAL A 54 -7.22 -10.51 -17.49
N VAL A 55 -7.79 -11.70 -17.30
CA VAL A 55 -7.67 -12.45 -16.03
C VAL A 55 -6.21 -12.70 -15.65
N GLY A 56 -5.40 -13.10 -16.63
CA GLY A 56 -3.96 -13.30 -16.43
C GLY A 56 -3.24 -12.01 -16.01
N MET A 57 -3.48 -10.93 -16.73
CA MET A 57 -2.90 -9.62 -16.45
C MET A 57 -3.28 -9.12 -15.05
N LEU A 58 -4.55 -9.15 -14.66
CA LEU A 58 -4.99 -8.75 -13.33
C LEU A 58 -4.42 -9.64 -12.22
N THR A 59 -4.15 -10.91 -12.53
CA THR A 59 -3.48 -11.82 -11.60
C THR A 59 -2.02 -11.42 -11.38
N ASP A 60 -1.31 -11.09 -12.45
CA ASP A 60 0.09 -10.70 -12.40
C ASP A 60 0.24 -9.37 -11.66
N ILE A 61 -0.50 -8.34 -12.04
CA ILE A 61 -0.49 -7.03 -11.38
C ILE A 61 -0.87 -7.17 -9.90
N GLY A 62 -2.00 -7.80 -9.60
CA GLY A 62 -2.48 -7.93 -8.23
C GLY A 62 -1.53 -8.70 -7.30
N SER A 63 -0.73 -9.64 -7.83
CA SER A 63 0.32 -10.29 -7.05
C SER A 63 1.59 -9.45 -6.93
N GLU A 64 1.90 -8.62 -7.92
CA GLU A 64 3.02 -7.68 -7.87
C GLU A 64 2.82 -6.61 -6.81
N GLU A 65 1.59 -6.13 -6.60
CA GLU A 65 1.24 -5.15 -5.56
C GLU A 65 1.60 -5.61 -4.14
N LEU A 66 1.66 -6.90 -3.88
CA LEU A 66 2.16 -7.42 -2.60
C LEU A 66 3.67 -7.21 -2.45
N GLY A 67 4.41 -7.21 -3.55
CA GLY A 67 5.83 -6.82 -3.57
C GLY A 67 6.01 -5.32 -3.32
N HIS A 68 5.16 -4.48 -3.91
CA HIS A 68 5.13 -3.04 -3.67
C HIS A 68 4.78 -2.72 -2.23
N LEU A 69 3.78 -3.39 -1.66
CA LEU A 69 3.42 -3.29 -0.24
C LEU A 69 4.64 -3.54 0.67
N GLU A 70 5.44 -4.57 0.38
CA GLU A 70 6.65 -4.89 1.14
C GLU A 70 7.70 -3.76 1.01
N MET A 71 7.88 -3.20 -0.18
CA MET A 71 8.81 -2.09 -0.41
C MET A 71 8.37 -0.82 0.31
N VAL A 72 7.11 -0.42 0.19
CA VAL A 72 6.56 0.77 0.88
C VAL A 72 6.67 0.61 2.40
N SER A 73 6.32 -0.55 2.93
CA SER A 73 6.48 -0.84 4.36
C SER A 73 7.93 -0.76 4.81
N THR A 74 8.87 -1.21 3.98
CA THR A 74 10.30 -1.11 4.26
C THR A 74 10.79 0.35 4.23
N ILE A 75 10.28 1.17 3.31
CA ILE A 75 10.56 2.61 3.24
C ILE A 75 10.14 3.28 4.55
N ILE A 76 8.91 3.06 4.99
CA ILE A 76 8.36 3.62 6.23
C ILE A 76 9.20 3.18 7.43
N HIS A 77 9.54 1.89 7.52
CA HIS A 77 10.41 1.39 8.57
C HIS A 77 11.78 2.09 8.59
N GLN A 78 12.40 2.28 7.43
CA GLN A 78 13.70 2.94 7.35
C GLN A 78 13.63 4.45 7.62
N LEU A 79 12.53 5.10 7.29
CA LEU A 79 12.28 6.50 7.59
C LEU A 79 12.02 6.77 9.09
N THR A 80 11.56 5.76 9.82
CA THR A 80 11.19 5.88 11.25
C THR A 80 12.11 5.12 12.19
N ARG A 81 13.10 4.40 11.69
CA ARG A 81 13.99 3.57 12.51
C ARG A 81 14.86 4.42 13.45
N ASN A 82 15.07 3.92 14.65
CA ASN A 82 15.93 4.53 15.68
C ASN A 82 15.54 5.96 16.09
N ILE A 83 14.35 6.40 15.78
CA ILE A 83 13.81 7.66 16.27
C ILE A 83 13.24 7.39 17.67
N ARG A 84 13.56 8.28 18.60
CA ARG A 84 13.01 8.18 19.96
C ARG A 84 11.57 8.66 19.97
N GLU A 85 10.79 8.14 20.91
CA GLU A 85 9.38 8.50 21.09
C GLU A 85 9.17 10.01 21.21
N ASP A 86 10.00 10.70 22.02
CA ASP A 86 9.94 12.16 22.20
C ASP A 86 10.15 12.94 20.89
N GLN A 87 10.89 12.37 19.96
CA GLN A 87 11.10 12.95 18.63
C GLN A 87 9.96 12.68 17.66
N ILE A 88 9.29 11.53 17.80
CA ILE A 88 8.15 11.16 16.93
C ILE A 88 6.91 11.97 17.31
N LEU A 89 6.64 12.15 18.61
CA LEU A 89 5.42 12.78 19.11
C LEU A 89 5.24 14.22 18.63
N ASP A 90 6.33 14.91 18.31
CA ASP A 90 6.30 16.27 17.77
C ASP A 90 6.26 16.32 16.22
N THR A 91 6.02 15.18 15.57
CA THR A 91 6.01 15.07 14.10
C THR A 91 4.61 14.71 13.56
N PRO A 92 4.35 14.93 12.27
CA PRO A 92 3.13 14.46 11.61
C PRO A 92 2.95 12.95 11.64
N PHE A 93 3.99 12.20 12.00
CA PHE A 93 3.93 10.73 12.11
C PHE A 93 3.38 10.24 13.46
N ALA A 94 3.25 11.12 14.48
CA ALA A 94 2.78 10.74 15.82
C ALA A 94 1.50 9.87 15.83
N PRO A 95 0.47 10.13 15.00
CA PRO A 95 -0.75 9.31 14.98
C PRO A 95 -0.54 7.85 14.56
N TYR A 96 0.56 7.54 13.92
CA TYR A 96 0.88 6.21 13.39
C TYR A 96 1.87 5.43 14.27
N PHE A 97 2.40 6.08 15.29
CA PHE A 97 3.35 5.46 16.20
C PHE A 97 2.65 4.49 17.15
N VAL A 98 3.22 3.30 17.28
CA VAL A 98 2.76 2.30 18.25
C VAL A 98 3.67 2.36 19.46
N ASP A 99 3.06 2.53 20.63
CA ASP A 99 3.76 2.61 21.91
C ASP A 99 4.67 1.39 22.17
N HIS A 100 5.72 1.60 22.90
CA HIS A 100 6.75 0.65 23.36
C HIS A 100 7.75 0.16 22.31
N THR A 101 7.61 0.48 21.05
CA THR A 101 8.52 0.00 20.00
C THR A 101 8.64 0.99 18.85
N THR A 102 9.45 0.63 17.87
CA THR A 102 9.47 1.28 16.55
C THR A 102 8.34 0.77 15.64
N GLY A 103 7.27 0.25 16.23
CA GLY A 103 6.11 -0.21 15.49
C GLY A 103 5.35 0.93 14.84
N VAL A 104 4.78 0.64 13.68
CA VAL A 104 3.99 1.57 12.88
C VAL A 104 2.57 1.01 12.75
N TYR A 105 1.59 1.85 12.95
CA TYR A 105 0.20 1.51 12.70
C TYR A 105 -0.16 1.86 11.24
N PRO A 106 -0.27 0.86 10.33
CA PRO A 106 -0.39 1.09 8.90
C PRO A 106 -1.84 1.45 8.52
N THR A 107 -2.23 2.67 8.79
CA THR A 107 -3.54 3.22 8.42
C THR A 107 -3.39 4.28 7.34
N ALA A 108 -4.47 4.66 6.69
CA ALA A 108 -4.46 5.78 5.73
C ALA A 108 -4.08 7.09 6.42
N ALA A 109 -3.44 8.02 5.68
CA ALA A 109 -2.91 9.29 6.20
C ALA A 109 -3.96 10.14 6.93
N ALA A 110 -5.24 10.04 6.56
CA ALA A 110 -6.34 10.72 7.23
C ALA A 110 -6.82 10.02 8.51
N GLY A 111 -6.18 8.91 8.92
CA GLY A 111 -6.62 8.10 10.04
C GLY A 111 -7.86 7.24 9.77
N THR A 112 -8.34 7.21 8.53
CA THR A 112 -9.47 6.38 8.13
C THR A 112 -9.08 4.90 8.20
N PRO A 113 -9.83 4.04 8.86
CA PRO A 113 -9.57 2.61 8.87
C PRO A 113 -9.59 2.01 7.45
N HIS A 114 -8.86 0.93 7.25
CA HIS A 114 -8.99 0.15 6.02
C HIS A 114 -10.41 -0.43 5.96
N ASP A 115 -11.16 -0.04 4.95
CA ASP A 115 -12.52 -0.50 4.72
C ASP A 115 -12.60 -1.15 3.34
N MET A 116 -12.84 -2.45 3.31
CA MET A 116 -12.96 -3.21 2.07
C MET A 116 -14.16 -2.75 1.21
N MET A 117 -15.14 -2.06 1.79
CA MET A 117 -16.24 -1.45 1.05
C MET A 117 -15.79 -0.29 0.16
N SER A 118 -14.62 0.30 0.44
CA SER A 118 -14.03 1.35 -0.38
C SER A 118 -13.22 0.83 -1.57
N VAL A 119 -12.95 -0.47 -1.63
CA VAL A 119 -12.25 -1.10 -2.76
C VAL A 119 -13.23 -1.28 -3.92
N GLY A 120 -12.92 -0.71 -5.08
CA GLY A 120 -13.78 -0.72 -6.27
C GLY A 120 -13.88 -2.10 -6.91
N ILE A 121 -14.89 -2.87 -6.52
CA ILE A 121 -15.21 -4.18 -7.11
C ILE A 121 -16.71 -4.19 -7.38
N LYS A 122 -17.10 -4.04 -8.64
CA LYS A 122 -18.51 -3.99 -9.07
C LYS A 122 -18.99 -5.28 -9.75
N GLY A 123 -18.06 -6.09 -10.26
CA GLY A 123 -18.40 -7.26 -11.07
C GLY A 123 -18.80 -6.91 -12.50
N ASP A 124 -18.62 -5.65 -12.91
CA ASP A 124 -18.76 -5.18 -14.29
C ASP A 124 -17.36 -4.89 -14.86
N PRO A 125 -16.92 -5.61 -15.90
CA PRO A 125 -15.55 -5.49 -16.40
C PRO A 125 -15.15 -4.07 -16.81
N ILE A 126 -16.06 -3.31 -17.41
CA ILE A 126 -15.76 -1.95 -17.86
C ILE A 126 -15.67 -0.98 -16.66
N ALA A 127 -16.59 -1.10 -15.71
CA ALA A 127 -16.57 -0.29 -14.51
C ALA A 127 -15.33 -0.58 -13.66
N ASP A 128 -14.97 -1.84 -13.49
CA ASP A 128 -13.83 -2.30 -12.71
C ASP A 128 -12.51 -1.82 -13.31
N LEU A 129 -12.30 -1.97 -14.64
CA LEU A 129 -11.10 -1.49 -15.31
C LEU A 129 -10.99 0.07 -15.32
N ASN A 130 -12.09 0.79 -15.35
CA ASN A 130 -12.07 2.25 -15.19
C ASN A 130 -11.69 2.67 -13.77
N GLU A 131 -12.13 1.93 -12.76
CA GLU A 131 -11.76 2.14 -11.36
C GLU A 131 -10.26 1.91 -11.14
N ASP A 132 -9.69 0.89 -11.78
CA ASP A 132 -8.25 0.59 -11.72
C ASP A 132 -7.43 1.77 -12.26
N LEU A 133 -7.79 2.28 -13.44
CA LEU A 133 -7.12 3.45 -14.03
C LEU A 133 -7.22 4.69 -13.14
N ALA A 134 -8.35 4.88 -12.47
CA ALA A 134 -8.54 6.02 -11.55
C ALA A 134 -7.68 5.89 -10.29
N ALA A 135 -7.57 4.68 -9.74
CA ALA A 135 -6.75 4.41 -8.56
C ALA A 135 -5.25 4.58 -8.85
N ASP A 136 -4.77 4.03 -9.96
CA ASP A 136 -3.37 4.19 -10.38
C ASP A 136 -3.01 5.67 -10.61
N ALA A 137 -3.92 6.46 -11.18
CA ALA A 137 -3.72 7.89 -11.33
C ALA A 137 -3.66 8.64 -10.00
N ALA A 138 -4.35 8.18 -8.95
CA ALA A 138 -4.28 8.78 -7.62
C ALA A 138 -2.94 8.51 -6.93
N ILE A 139 -2.38 7.31 -7.08
CA ILE A 139 -1.07 6.93 -6.50
C ILE A 139 0.06 7.77 -7.10
N THR A 140 0.01 8.09 -8.38
CA THR A 140 1.08 8.84 -9.08
C THR A 140 1.13 10.34 -8.76
N GLN A 141 0.19 10.87 -7.99
CA GLN A 141 0.13 12.30 -7.63
C GLN A 141 0.73 12.62 -6.25
N VAL A 142 1.30 11.64 -5.56
CA VAL A 142 2.02 11.77 -4.29
C VAL A 142 3.54 11.71 -4.53
#